data_573534995153209470cbbe8ce00f17a1
#
_entry.id   573534995153209470cbbe8ce00f17a1
#
_cell.length_a   1.000
_cell.length_b   1.000
_cell.length_c   1.000
_cell.angle_alpha   90.00
_cell.angle_beta   90.00
_cell.angle_gamma   90.00
#
_symmetry.space_group_name_H-M   'P 1'
#
loop_
_entity.id
_entity.type
_entity.pdbx_description
1 polymer ?
#
loop_
_entity_poly.entity_id
_entity_poly.type
_entity_poly.pdbx_seq_one_letter_code
_entity_poly.pdbx_strand_id
1 'polypeptide(L)'
;MNDLAMLSDEYRYKILKRLEANPEISQRELAGDLGISLGRVNYCIQALIEKGLVKANNFRNSKNKKGYAYLLTPRGIEDKARMTVEFLKIKIAEHEALTKEIQGLQAEAVQTQARQPSGALPKKGAK
;
A
#
# COMPACT_ATOMS: atom_id res chain seq x y z
N MET A 1 15.16 -12.00 -5.44
CA MET A 1 14.48 -12.52 -4.74
C MET A 1 13.95 -11.90 -3.58
N ASN A 2 14.67 -11.27 -2.75
CA ASN A 2 14.11 -10.56 -1.66
C ASN A 2 13.18 -9.49 -2.09
N ASP A 3 13.50 -8.81 -3.16
CA ASP A 3 12.61 -7.82 -3.69
C ASP A 3 11.28 -8.41 -4.04
N LEU A 4 11.33 -9.61 -4.60
CA LEU A 4 10.11 -10.25 -4.96
C LEU A 4 9.29 -10.60 -3.78
N ALA A 5 9.90 -11.09 -2.73
CA ALA A 5 9.17 -11.47 -1.55
C ALA A 5 8.55 -10.25 -0.92
N MET A 6 9.28 -9.15 -0.86
CA MET A 6 8.73 -7.95 -0.29
C MET A 6 7.64 -7.39 -1.14
N LEU A 7 7.85 -7.38 -2.44
CA LEU A 7 6.82 -6.92 -3.29
C LEU A 7 5.61 -7.77 -3.18
N SER A 8 5.78 -9.09 -2.97
CA SER A 8 4.60 -9.89 -3.00
C SER A 8 3.70 -9.64 -1.84
N ASP A 9 4.18 -9.22 -0.69
CA ASP A 9 3.23 -8.98 0.40
C ASP A 9 2.47 -7.68 0.20
N GLU A 10 3.16 -6.58 0.12
CA GLU A 10 2.47 -5.31 0.06
C GLU A 10 1.89 -5.01 -1.31
N TYR A 11 2.68 -5.24 -2.35
CA TYR A 11 2.17 -4.93 -3.68
C TYR A 11 1.16 -5.94 -4.17
N ARG A 12 1.29 -7.20 -3.73
CA ARG A 12 0.27 -8.18 -4.05
C ARG A 12 -1.09 -7.73 -3.52
N TYR A 13 -1.12 -7.30 -2.27
CA TYR A 13 -2.36 -6.80 -1.69
C TYR A 13 -2.87 -5.58 -2.44
N LYS A 14 -2.00 -4.64 -2.73
CA LYS A 14 -2.42 -3.41 -3.39
C LYS A 14 -2.95 -3.67 -4.79
N ILE A 15 -2.30 -4.56 -5.50
CA ILE A 15 -2.76 -4.87 -6.85
C ILE A 15 -4.08 -5.60 -6.79
N LEU A 16 -4.22 -6.59 -5.92
CA LEU A 16 -5.48 -7.31 -5.81
C LEU A 16 -6.61 -6.37 -5.44
N LYS A 17 -6.34 -5.43 -4.56
CA LYS A 17 -7.37 -4.48 -4.16
C LYS A 17 -7.83 -3.63 -5.33
N ARG A 18 -6.89 -3.17 -6.13
CA ARG A 18 -7.26 -2.34 -7.26
C ARG A 18 -7.96 -3.12 -8.36
N LEU A 19 -7.54 -4.34 -8.58
CA LEU A 19 -8.19 -5.18 -9.58
C LEU A 19 -9.60 -5.55 -9.16
N GLU A 20 -9.82 -5.74 -7.88
CA GLU A 20 -11.15 -6.04 -7.40
C GLU A 20 -12.08 -4.85 -7.64
N ALA A 21 -11.56 -3.65 -7.42
CA ALA A 21 -12.37 -2.46 -7.61
C ALA A 21 -12.57 -2.14 -9.09
N ASN A 22 -11.57 -2.43 -9.91
CA ASN A 22 -11.67 -2.12 -11.33
C ASN A 22 -10.88 -3.14 -12.14
N PRO A 23 -11.52 -4.23 -12.55
CA PRO A 23 -10.80 -5.27 -13.29
C PRO A 23 -10.21 -4.81 -14.61
N GLU A 24 -10.73 -3.72 -15.14
CA GLU A 24 -10.26 -3.22 -16.44
C GLU A 24 -9.18 -2.17 -16.34
N ILE A 25 -8.68 -1.93 -15.14
CA ILE A 25 -7.61 -0.96 -14.98
C ILE A 25 -6.39 -1.42 -15.79
N SER A 26 -5.74 -0.48 -16.46
CA SER A 26 -4.60 -0.84 -17.26
C SER A 26 -3.37 -1.01 -16.38
N GLN A 27 -2.38 -1.72 -16.90
CA GLN A 27 -1.14 -1.86 -16.16
C GLN A 27 -0.46 -0.52 -15.99
N ARG A 28 -0.61 0.35 -16.97
CA ARG A 28 -0.01 1.68 -16.89
C ARG A 28 -0.66 2.48 -15.76
N GLU A 29 -1.97 2.39 -15.63
CA GLU A 29 -2.66 3.06 -14.54
C GLU A 29 -2.24 2.49 -13.19
N LEU A 30 -2.11 1.17 -13.12
CA LEU A 30 -1.65 0.55 -11.89
C LEU A 30 -0.26 1.04 -11.51
N ALA A 31 0.62 1.12 -12.51
CA ALA A 31 1.98 1.59 -12.26
C ALA A 31 1.97 2.99 -11.70
N GLY A 32 1.15 3.85 -12.28
CA GLY A 32 1.03 5.22 -11.79
C GLY A 32 0.48 5.28 -10.38
N ASP A 33 -0.56 4.51 -10.11
CA ASP A 33 -1.17 4.50 -8.79
C ASP A 33 -0.21 4.00 -7.73
N LEU A 34 0.59 3.01 -8.07
CA LEU A 34 1.46 2.39 -7.08
C LEU A 34 2.85 2.99 -7.03
N GLY A 35 3.16 3.85 -8.00
CA GLY A 35 4.47 4.47 -8.01
C GLY A 35 5.59 3.53 -8.37
N ILE A 36 5.31 2.54 -9.20
CA ILE A 36 6.33 1.58 -9.62
C ILE A 36 6.34 1.51 -11.13
N SER A 37 7.32 0.83 -11.67
CA SER A 37 7.47 0.78 -13.10
C SER A 37 6.43 -0.14 -13.74
N LEU A 38 6.17 0.08 -14.99
CA LEU A 38 5.27 -0.76 -15.76
C LEU A 38 5.75 -2.21 -15.78
N GLY A 39 7.05 -2.39 -15.90
CA GLY A 39 7.61 -3.73 -15.90
C GLY A 39 7.37 -4.46 -14.60
N ARG A 40 7.44 -3.75 -13.47
CA ARG A 40 7.17 -4.37 -12.20
C ARG A 40 5.72 -4.77 -12.05
N VAL A 41 4.81 -3.90 -12.54
CA VAL A 41 3.40 -4.24 -12.51
C VAL A 41 3.15 -5.50 -13.32
N ASN A 42 3.74 -5.54 -14.53
CA ASN A 42 3.54 -6.70 -15.37
C ASN A 42 4.07 -7.96 -14.71
N TYR A 43 5.24 -7.86 -14.10
CA TYR A 43 5.84 -8.99 -13.43
C TYR A 43 4.94 -9.46 -12.28
N CYS A 44 4.42 -8.54 -11.50
CA CYS A 44 3.57 -8.90 -10.38
C CYS A 44 2.27 -9.55 -10.85
N ILE A 45 1.67 -9.00 -11.90
CA ILE A 45 0.43 -9.58 -12.41
C ILE A 45 0.67 -10.97 -12.95
N GLN A 46 1.77 -11.18 -13.65
CA GLN A 46 2.08 -12.51 -14.14
C GLN A 46 2.26 -13.50 -12.99
N ALA A 47 2.92 -13.06 -11.94
CA ALA A 47 3.10 -13.91 -10.78
C ALA A 47 1.77 -14.25 -10.12
N LEU A 48 0.86 -13.28 -10.06
CA LEU A 48 -0.46 -13.53 -9.48
C LEU A 48 -1.25 -14.52 -10.33
N ILE A 49 -1.12 -14.41 -11.64
CA ILE A 49 -1.78 -15.35 -12.52
C ILE A 49 -1.21 -16.75 -12.32
N GLU A 50 0.09 -16.85 -12.22
CA GLU A 50 0.71 -18.16 -12.04
C GLU A 50 0.32 -18.80 -10.72
N LYS A 51 0.10 -17.99 -9.72
CA LYS A 51 -0.32 -18.52 -8.43
C LYS A 51 -1.80 -18.82 -8.36
N GLY A 52 -2.53 -18.52 -9.42
CA GLY A 52 -3.96 -18.80 -9.43
C GLY A 52 -4.79 -17.80 -8.66
N LEU A 53 -4.25 -16.63 -8.42
CA LEU A 53 -4.99 -15.61 -7.68
C LEU A 53 -5.71 -14.64 -8.60
N VAL A 54 -5.25 -14.53 -9.84
CA VAL A 54 -5.81 -13.63 -10.82
C VAL A 54 -5.97 -14.37 -12.13
N LYS A 55 -7.00 -14.02 -12.86
CA LYS A 55 -7.30 -14.60 -14.15
C LYS A 55 -7.42 -13.48 -15.16
N ALA A 56 -6.73 -13.62 -16.28
CA ALA A 56 -6.77 -12.61 -17.32
C ALA A 56 -7.79 -12.99 -18.38
N ASN A 57 -8.64 -12.05 -18.72
CA ASN A 57 -9.60 -12.22 -19.80
C ASN A 57 -9.43 -11.10 -20.80
N ASN A 58 -9.53 -11.46 -22.06
CA ASN A 58 -9.58 -10.43 -23.10
C ASN A 58 -10.98 -9.84 -23.10
N PHE A 59 -11.08 -8.57 -23.39
CA PHE A 59 -12.37 -7.95 -23.51
C PHE A 59 -12.32 -6.90 -24.60
N ARG A 60 -13.51 -6.54 -25.08
CA ARG A 60 -13.67 -5.44 -26.01
C ARG A 60 -14.75 -4.55 -25.46
N ASN A 61 -14.50 -3.27 -25.42
CA ASN A 61 -15.52 -2.37 -24.96
C ASN A 61 -16.16 -1.68 -26.15
N SER A 62 -17.07 -0.81 -25.88
CA SER A 62 -17.84 -0.17 -26.92
C SER A 62 -17.02 0.74 -27.78
N LYS A 63 -15.81 1.07 -27.37
CA LYS A 63 -14.94 1.88 -28.18
C LYS A 63 -13.99 1.05 -28.97
N ASN A 64 -14.29 -0.21 -29.06
CA ASN A 64 -13.53 -1.08 -29.88
C ASN A 64 -12.11 -1.31 -29.49
N LYS A 65 -11.82 -1.13 -28.29
CA LYS A 65 -10.48 -1.38 -27.82
C LYS A 65 -10.39 -2.77 -27.27
N LYS A 66 -9.27 -3.38 -27.54
CA LYS A 66 -9.02 -4.64 -26.92
C LYS A 66 -8.23 -4.39 -25.67
N GLY A 67 -8.51 -5.12 -24.65
CA GLY A 67 -7.77 -5.00 -23.43
C GLY A 67 -7.89 -6.26 -22.63
N TYR A 68 -7.37 -6.21 -21.43
CA TYR A 68 -7.47 -7.33 -20.52
C TYR A 68 -8.24 -6.88 -19.30
N ALA A 69 -9.08 -7.77 -18.83
CA ALA A 69 -9.66 -7.61 -17.51
C ALA A 69 -8.96 -8.62 -16.63
N TYR A 70 -8.46 -8.17 -15.51
CA TYR A 70 -7.78 -9.04 -14.57
C TYR A 70 -8.71 -9.27 -13.40
N LEU A 71 -9.23 -10.48 -13.31
CA LEU A 71 -10.24 -10.80 -12.32
C LEU A 71 -9.63 -11.63 -11.21
N LEU A 72 -10.04 -11.35 -9.99
CA LEU A 72 -9.61 -12.19 -8.89
C LEU A 72 -10.33 -13.51 -8.96
N THR A 73 -9.59 -14.58 -8.78
CA THR A 73 -10.18 -15.89 -8.63
C THR A 73 -10.71 -16.01 -7.20
N PRO A 74 -11.47 -17.05 -6.89
CA PRO A 74 -11.88 -17.26 -5.50
C PRO A 74 -10.68 -17.32 -4.55
N ARG A 75 -9.58 -17.93 -4.99
CA ARG A 75 -8.36 -17.93 -4.17
C ARG A 75 -7.79 -16.53 -4.02
N GLY A 76 -7.89 -15.72 -5.05
CA GLY A 76 -7.43 -14.34 -4.97
C GLY A 76 -8.24 -13.54 -3.98
N ILE A 77 -9.55 -13.76 -3.95
CA ILE A 77 -10.40 -13.07 -3.01
C ILE A 77 -10.07 -13.48 -1.59
N GLU A 78 -9.85 -14.77 -1.36
CA GLU A 78 -9.46 -15.26 -0.05
C GLU A 78 -8.12 -14.71 0.37
N ASP A 79 -7.17 -14.69 -0.55
CA ASP A 79 -5.83 -14.21 -0.26
C ASP A 79 -5.87 -12.73 0.11
N LYS A 80 -6.64 -11.96 -0.65
CA LYS A 80 -6.76 -10.55 -0.36
C LYS A 80 -7.38 -10.33 1.02
N ALA A 81 -8.42 -11.10 1.34
CA ALA A 81 -9.09 -10.95 2.63
C ALA A 81 -8.12 -11.27 3.77
N ARG A 82 -7.33 -12.32 3.61
CA ARG A 82 -6.38 -12.68 4.64
C ARG A 82 -5.32 -11.62 4.82
N MET A 83 -4.83 -11.07 3.70
CA MET A 83 -3.83 -10.02 3.77
C MET A 83 -4.39 -8.74 4.36
N THR A 84 -5.67 -8.47 4.14
CA THR A 84 -6.29 -7.30 4.75
C THR A 84 -6.17 -7.37 6.27
N VAL A 85 -6.45 -8.54 6.83
CA VAL A 85 -6.35 -8.72 8.27
C VAL A 85 -4.90 -8.58 8.74
N GLU A 86 -3.97 -9.16 7.99
CA GLU A 86 -2.57 -9.07 8.36
C GLU A 86 -2.07 -7.63 8.32
N PHE A 87 -2.41 -6.91 7.29
CA PHE A 87 -1.97 -5.52 7.19
C PHE A 87 -2.62 -4.66 8.25
N LEU A 88 -3.88 -4.96 8.59
CA LEU A 88 -4.52 -4.21 9.66
C LEU A 88 -3.75 -4.38 10.96
N LYS A 89 -3.34 -5.61 11.27
CA LYS A 89 -2.57 -5.85 12.48
C LYS A 89 -1.26 -5.08 12.47
N ILE A 90 -0.59 -5.07 11.33
CA ILE A 90 0.66 -4.34 11.21
C ILE A 90 0.44 -2.85 11.41
N LYS A 91 -0.60 -2.31 10.80
CA LYS A 91 -0.86 -0.88 10.92
C LYS A 91 -1.25 -0.49 12.32
N ILE A 92 -1.98 -1.33 13.02
CA ILE A 92 -2.32 -1.06 14.39
C ILE A 92 -1.06 -1.04 15.25
N ALA A 93 -0.15 -2.00 15.03
CA ALA A 93 1.09 -2.02 15.78
C ALA A 93 1.94 -0.79 15.50
N GLU A 94 1.99 -0.37 14.23
CA GLU A 94 2.72 0.85 13.87
C GLU A 94 2.12 2.06 14.53
N HIS A 95 0.81 2.12 14.57
CA HIS A 95 0.12 3.24 15.19
C HIS A 95 0.41 3.31 16.68
N GLU A 96 0.41 2.16 17.34
CA GLU A 96 0.72 2.12 18.77
C GLU A 96 2.15 2.54 19.04
N ALA A 97 3.08 2.09 18.21
CA ALA A 97 4.48 2.46 18.37
C ALA A 97 4.65 3.96 18.16
N LEU A 98 3.99 4.50 17.15
CA LEU A 98 4.09 5.92 16.86
C LEU A 98 3.46 6.74 17.99
N THR A 99 2.34 6.27 18.54
CA THR A 99 1.69 6.95 19.64
C THR A 99 2.62 7.04 20.84
N LYS A 100 3.33 5.95 21.14
CA LYS A 100 4.27 5.97 22.25
C LYS A 100 5.42 6.92 21.98
N GLU A 101 5.88 6.93 20.77
CA GLU A 101 6.97 7.81 20.40
C GLU A 101 6.56 9.27 20.56
N ILE A 102 5.35 9.58 20.11
CA ILE A 102 4.84 10.95 20.23
C ILE A 102 4.72 11.34 21.69
N GLN A 103 4.18 10.43 22.51
CA GLN A 103 4.05 10.71 23.93
C GLN A 103 5.39 10.98 24.58
N GLY A 104 6.41 10.21 24.20
CA GLY A 104 7.73 10.44 24.72
C GLY A 104 8.29 11.79 24.33
N LEU A 105 8.08 12.16 23.06
CA LEU A 105 8.55 13.45 22.60
C LEU A 105 7.81 14.60 23.28
N GLN A 106 6.51 14.41 23.51
CA GLN A 106 5.74 15.43 24.19
C GLN A 106 6.24 15.65 25.61
N ALA A 107 6.53 14.56 26.31
CA ALA A 107 7.06 14.66 27.65
C ALA A 107 8.42 15.33 27.65
N GLU A 108 9.24 14.99 26.70
CA GLU A 108 10.55 15.57 26.57
C GLU A 108 10.46 17.05 26.26
N ALA A 109 9.55 17.43 25.39
CA ALA A 109 9.36 18.82 25.04
C ALA A 109 8.91 19.63 26.26
N VAL A 110 8.03 19.09 27.05
CA VAL A 110 7.57 19.78 28.26
C VAL A 110 8.76 19.98 29.21
N GLN A 111 9.56 18.94 29.40
CA GLN A 111 10.72 19.07 30.26
C GLN A 111 11.71 20.10 29.74
N THR A 112 11.92 20.09 28.45
CA THR A 112 12.85 21.03 27.84
C THR A 112 12.36 22.45 28.06
N GLN A 113 11.07 22.68 27.88
CA GLN A 113 10.53 24.01 28.11
C GLN A 113 10.62 24.41 29.56
N ALA A 114 10.38 23.48 30.45
CA ALA A 114 10.44 23.79 31.88
C ALA A 114 11.85 24.12 32.31
N ARG A 115 12.86 23.52 31.67
CA ARG A 115 14.22 23.76 32.03
C ARG A 115 14.78 25.05 31.50
N GLN A 116 14.24 25.52 30.43
CA GLN A 116 14.77 26.70 29.78
C GLN A 116 14.10 27.95 30.35
N PRO A 117 14.87 28.94 30.72
CA PRO A 117 14.24 30.17 31.19
C PRO A 117 13.43 30.80 30.11
N SER A 118 12.54 31.65 30.51
CA SER A 118 11.67 32.29 29.57
C SER A 118 12.50 32.99 28.51
N GLY A 119 12.08 32.94 27.32
CA GLY A 119 12.77 33.53 26.23
C GLY A 119 13.75 32.63 25.57
N ALA A 120 14.04 31.50 26.13
CA ALA A 120 14.96 30.59 25.52
C ALA A 120 14.41 29.98 24.26
N LEU A 121 13.14 29.76 24.22
CA LEU A 121 12.56 29.18 23.03
C LEU A 121 12.12 30.25 22.09
N PRO A 122 12.42 30.06 20.87
CA PRO A 122 11.92 30.98 19.89
C PRO A 122 10.47 30.83 19.86
N LYS A 123 10.00 31.77 19.89
CA LYS A 123 8.62 31.64 19.84
C LYS A 123 8.20 31.14 18.60
N LYS A 124 8.64 30.68 18.49
CA LYS A 124 8.36 30.43 17.65
C LYS A 124 7.92 30.58 17.09
N GLY A 125 8.01 30.65 17.29
CA GLY A 125 7.72 30.72 16.82
C GLY A 125 7.49 31.09 16.63
N ALA A 126 7.45 31.39 16.74
CA ALA A 126 7.43 31.98 16.56
C ALA A 126 7.71 32.28 15.95
N LYS A 127 7.83 32.22 15.50
CA LYS A 127 8.14 32.58 14.88
C LYS A 127 8.23 32.55 14.54
#